data_aa0cfa5b40ecd67404fcb14f927fd281
#
_entry.id   aa0cfa5b40ecd67404fcb14f927fd281
#
_cell.length_a   1.000
_cell.length_b   1.000
_cell.length_c   1.000
_cell.angle_alpha   90.00
_cell.angle_beta   90.00
_cell.angle_gamma   90.00
#
_symmetry.space_group_name_H-M   'P 1'
#
loop_
_entity.id
_entity.type
_entity.pdbx_description
1 polymer ?
#
loop_
_entity_poly.entity_id
_entity_poly.type
_entity_poly.pdbx_seq_one_letter_code
_entity_poly.pdbx_strand_id
1 'polypeptide(L)'
;MKVIDGGVTAAKGFQAAAAAAGIKYKDXXXXMALIYSEKPCKAAGTFTTNLVKAAPVKWDRAIVESKRKPQAVIVNSGIANACTGEEGMKYCEETAKEAACVLGVEAESVLVGSTGVIGMQLPMDRVKSGIKMLAEAKNSSKEKGTEAAKAIMTTDTKKKEAAVTFEIGGKTVTIGGMSKGSGMIHPNMCTMLAFLTTDAAITKKALQCALSEDVEDTYNMISVDGDTSTNDTVLLLANGMADNKKIKYGTKEYEQFKKALHYVNETLAKEMAGDGEGATALFEVKVVGAKTKEQAKVLSKSIVCSNLTKTAIAGHDANWGRILCAMGYSGAQFDPEKVDLFFESAAGKLQIIENGVALNYSEEKATEILSEPKVTAIADLKEGDAAATAWGCDLTHEYISINADYRS
;
A
#
# COMPACT_ATOMS: atom_id res chain seq x y z
N MET A 1 -17.10 12.77 -6.59
CA MET A 1 -15.99 11.85 -6.84
C MET A 1 -16.49 10.68 -7.67
N LYS A 2 -15.74 10.31 -8.69
CA LYS A 2 -16.11 9.24 -9.59
C LYS A 2 -14.95 8.25 -9.71
N VAL A 3 -15.23 6.97 -9.47
CA VAL A 3 -14.24 5.91 -9.63
C VAL A 3 -14.09 5.59 -11.11
N ILE A 4 -12.85 5.51 -11.58
CA ILE A 4 -12.57 5.20 -12.99
C ILE A 4 -11.62 4.02 -13.09
N ASP A 5 -11.57 3.40 -14.25
CA ASP A 5 -10.66 2.30 -14.54
C ASP A 5 -9.31 2.91 -14.93
N GLY A 6 -8.25 2.54 -14.21
CA GLY A 6 -6.92 3.05 -14.50
C GLY A 6 -6.00 2.98 -13.30
N GLY A 7 -4.83 3.53 -13.47
CA GLY A 7 -3.79 3.57 -12.46
C GLY A 7 -2.92 4.80 -12.63
N VAL A 8 -1.61 4.61 -12.66
CA VAL A 8 -0.67 5.74 -12.63
C VAL A 8 -0.72 6.64 -13.86
N THR A 9 -1.25 6.17 -14.99
CA THR A 9 -1.37 7.01 -16.18
C THR A 9 -2.72 7.72 -16.29
N ALA A 10 -3.62 7.52 -15.32
CA ALA A 10 -4.95 8.13 -15.39
C ALA A 10 -4.88 9.66 -15.30
N ALA A 11 -3.99 10.20 -14.48
CA ALA A 11 -3.85 11.66 -14.33
C ALA A 11 -3.14 12.23 -15.54
N LYS A 12 -3.58 13.43 -15.95
CA LYS A 12 -3.04 14.10 -17.13
C LYS A 12 -1.54 14.33 -17.00
N GLY A 13 -0.81 14.01 -18.07
CA GLY A 13 0.62 14.28 -18.15
C GLY A 13 1.51 13.18 -17.60
N PHE A 14 0.96 12.08 -17.12
CA PHE A 14 1.75 10.95 -16.65
C PHE A 14 1.83 9.85 -17.69
N GLN A 15 3.02 9.30 -17.85
CA GLN A 15 3.32 8.20 -18.76
C GLN A 15 3.93 7.06 -17.94
N ALA A 16 3.88 5.86 -18.46
CA ALA A 16 4.46 4.71 -17.80
C ALA A 16 5.02 3.73 -18.83
N ALA A 17 5.86 2.82 -18.35
CA ALA A 17 6.40 1.73 -19.16
C ALA A 17 6.84 0.61 -18.22
N ALA A 18 6.99 -0.57 -18.81
CA ALA A 18 7.60 -1.72 -18.16
C ALA A 18 8.62 -2.32 -19.10
N ALA A 19 9.64 -2.96 -18.53
CA ALA A 19 10.71 -3.56 -19.33
C ALA A 19 11.19 -4.86 -18.68
N ALA A 20 11.52 -5.83 -19.50
CA ALA A 20 12.13 -7.08 -19.06
C ALA A 20 13.63 -6.95 -19.23
N ALA A 21 14.32 -6.60 -18.15
CA ALA A 21 15.76 -6.32 -18.17
C ALA A 21 16.61 -7.46 -17.60
N GLY A 22 15.98 -8.53 -17.13
CA GLY A 22 16.72 -9.67 -16.59
C GLY A 22 17.40 -9.38 -15.25
N ILE A 23 16.75 -8.61 -14.41
CA ILE A 23 17.35 -8.15 -13.13
C ILE A 23 17.70 -9.33 -12.24
N LYS A 24 16.79 -10.27 -12.05
CA LYS A 24 17.05 -11.46 -11.23
C LYS A 24 16.86 -12.75 -12.03
N TYR A 25 15.85 -12.77 -12.89
CA TYR A 25 15.53 -13.93 -13.69
C TYR A 25 15.69 -13.60 -15.16
N LYS A 26 16.20 -14.54 -15.93
CA LYS A 26 16.49 -14.30 -17.36
C LYS A 26 15.22 -14.07 -18.17
N ASP A 27 14.12 -14.73 -17.80
CA ASP A 27 12.88 -14.66 -18.56
C ASP A 27 11.83 -13.87 -17.85
N UNK A 28 12.26 -13.07 -17.21
CA UNK A 28 11.44 -12.34 -16.33
C UNK A 28 10.41 -11.54 -16.91
N UNK A 29 9.64 -11.58 -16.28
CA UNK A 29 8.64 -10.65 -16.53
C UNK A 29 9.23 -9.27 -16.35
N UNK A 30 8.62 -8.46 -16.47
CA UNK A 30 9.06 -7.17 -16.39
C UNK A 30 9.64 -6.97 -15.04
N UNK A 31 10.65 -6.65 -14.97
CA UNK A 31 11.34 -6.46 -13.86
C UNK A 31 11.57 -5.10 -13.60
N MET A 32 11.31 -4.21 -14.46
CA MET A 32 11.49 -2.75 -14.26
C MET A 32 10.26 -2.00 -14.72
N ALA A 33 10.02 -0.86 -14.05
CA ALA A 33 8.91 0.03 -14.40
C ALA A 33 9.39 1.48 -14.34
N LEU A 34 8.70 2.34 -15.13
CA LEU A 34 8.92 3.78 -15.14
C LEU A 34 7.59 4.48 -14.99
N ILE A 35 7.57 5.50 -14.13
CA ILE A 35 6.51 6.52 -14.12
C ILE A 35 7.21 7.82 -14.50
N TYR A 36 6.65 8.53 -15.47
CA TYR A 36 7.23 9.78 -15.96
C TYR A 36 6.16 10.85 -16.06
N SER A 37 6.47 12.04 -15.60
CA SER A 37 5.58 13.19 -15.75
C SER A 37 6.14 14.16 -16.78
N GLU A 38 5.27 14.65 -17.64
CA GLU A 38 5.65 15.64 -18.65
C GLU A 38 6.09 16.96 -18.03
N LYS A 39 5.70 17.22 -16.76
CA LYS A 39 6.11 18.42 -16.05
C LYS A 39 6.67 18.05 -14.68
N PRO A 40 7.58 18.87 -14.14
CA PRO A 40 8.07 18.63 -12.79
C PRO A 40 6.94 18.60 -11.78
N CYS A 41 7.09 17.75 -10.76
CA CYS A 41 6.05 17.49 -9.78
C CYS A 41 6.45 18.00 -8.41
N LYS A 42 5.46 18.43 -7.64
CA LYS A 42 5.61 18.44 -6.19
C LYS A 42 5.48 17.01 -5.73
N ALA A 43 6.27 16.62 -4.74
CA ALA A 43 6.30 15.24 -4.27
C ALA A 43 6.05 15.17 -2.78
N ALA A 44 5.29 14.17 -2.37
CA ALA A 44 5.14 13.79 -0.98
C ALA A 44 5.51 12.32 -0.85
N GLY A 45 5.94 11.92 0.34
CA GLY A 45 6.31 10.55 0.57
C GLY A 45 6.20 10.16 2.02
N THR A 46 6.01 8.85 2.24
CA THR A 46 6.14 8.23 3.55
C THR A 46 7.02 6.99 3.39
N PHE A 47 7.80 6.68 4.41
CA PHE A 47 8.89 5.71 4.30
C PHE A 47 8.93 4.81 5.52
N THR A 48 9.51 3.63 5.34
CA THR A 48 9.63 2.65 6.42
C THR A 48 10.29 3.23 7.67
N THR A 49 9.78 2.80 8.82
CA THR A 49 10.41 3.10 10.11
C THR A 49 11.45 2.05 10.51
N ASN A 50 11.61 0.99 9.70
CA ASN A 50 12.64 -0.01 9.97
C ASN A 50 14.01 0.68 10.04
N LEU A 51 14.79 0.35 11.03
CA LEU A 51 16.13 0.93 11.15
C LEU A 51 17.05 0.49 10.01
N VAL A 52 16.77 -0.69 9.44
CA VAL A 52 17.50 -1.21 8.28
C VAL A 52 16.80 -0.69 7.06
N LYS A 53 17.33 0.37 6.46
CA LYS A 53 16.68 1.04 5.34
C LYS A 53 17.41 0.77 4.04
N ALA A 54 16.64 0.40 3.01
CA ALA A 54 17.18 0.20 1.67
C ALA A 54 17.70 1.52 1.09
N ALA A 55 18.63 1.41 0.15
CA ALA A 55 19.22 2.59 -0.48
C ALA A 55 18.16 3.50 -1.12
N PRO A 56 17.18 2.96 -1.89
CA PRO A 56 16.15 3.84 -2.46
C PRO A 56 15.36 4.63 -1.43
N VAL A 57 15.13 4.06 -0.24
CA VAL A 57 14.40 4.77 0.81
C VAL A 57 15.15 6.04 1.22
N LYS A 58 16.46 5.91 1.40
CA LYS A 58 17.30 7.06 1.77
C LYS A 58 17.35 8.10 0.66
N TRP A 59 17.51 7.65 -0.58
CA TRP A 59 17.56 8.51 -1.76
C TRP A 59 16.27 9.30 -1.90
N ASP A 60 15.15 8.60 -1.87
CA ASP A 60 13.84 9.23 -2.08
C ASP A 60 13.47 10.20 -0.96
N ARG A 61 13.75 9.80 0.29
CA ARG A 61 13.43 10.68 1.42
C ARG A 61 14.18 12.02 1.29
N ALA A 62 15.46 11.98 0.91
CA ALA A 62 16.24 13.21 0.74
C ALA A 62 15.62 14.13 -0.31
N ILE A 63 15.15 13.55 -1.42
CA ILE A 63 14.53 14.35 -2.49
C ILE A 63 13.18 14.91 -2.03
N VAL A 64 12.35 14.08 -1.42
CA VAL A 64 11.00 14.48 -0.99
C VAL A 64 11.08 15.59 0.06
N GLU A 65 12.07 15.53 0.95
CA GLU A 65 12.23 16.53 2.01
C GLU A 65 12.90 17.80 1.51
N SER A 66 13.38 17.82 0.27
CA SER A 66 14.01 19.00 -0.33
C SER A 66 12.98 19.83 -1.08
N LYS A 67 13.46 20.87 -1.75
CA LYS A 67 12.61 21.71 -2.63
C LYS A 67 12.61 21.19 -4.07
N ARG A 68 13.23 20.06 -4.33
CA ARG A 68 13.32 19.52 -5.66
C ARG A 68 11.95 19.05 -6.16
N LYS A 69 11.81 19.05 -7.48
CA LYS A 69 10.56 18.69 -8.15
C LYS A 69 10.78 17.47 -9.03
N PRO A 70 10.57 16.27 -8.50
CA PRO A 70 10.80 15.07 -9.29
C PRO A 70 9.94 15.00 -10.54
N GLN A 71 10.41 14.24 -11.52
CA GLN A 71 9.71 14.08 -12.78
C GLN A 71 9.63 12.62 -13.20
N ALA A 72 10.30 11.71 -12.49
CA ALA A 72 10.30 10.29 -12.84
C ALA A 72 10.49 9.42 -11.62
N VAL A 73 9.99 8.20 -11.70
CA VAL A 73 10.27 7.13 -10.74
C VAL A 73 10.72 5.90 -11.53
N ILE A 74 11.89 5.36 -11.20
CA ILE A 74 12.37 4.08 -11.74
C ILE A 74 12.21 3.03 -10.66
N VAL A 75 11.58 1.92 -11.00
CA VAL A 75 11.37 0.83 -10.04
C VAL A 75 11.96 -0.44 -10.60
N ASN A 76 12.65 -1.21 -9.75
CA ASN A 76 13.02 -2.57 -10.12
C ASN A 76 12.39 -3.56 -9.14
N SER A 77 12.01 -4.71 -9.64
CA SER A 77 11.61 -5.84 -8.79
C SER A 77 12.68 -6.93 -8.88
N GLY A 78 12.67 -7.82 -7.89
CA GLY A 78 13.60 -8.95 -7.81
C GLY A 78 14.76 -8.74 -6.86
N ILE A 79 15.26 -7.52 -6.72
CA ILE A 79 16.38 -7.17 -5.85
C ILE A 79 16.01 -5.91 -5.09
N ALA A 80 16.10 -5.99 -3.75
CA ALA A 80 15.63 -4.91 -2.87
C ALA A 80 16.62 -3.76 -2.73
N ASN A 81 17.90 -4.00 -2.99
CA ASN A 81 18.97 -3.04 -2.73
C ASN A 81 18.96 -2.58 -1.28
N ALA A 82 18.84 -3.54 -0.38
CA ALA A 82 18.91 -3.35 1.07
C ALA A 82 20.05 -4.17 1.61
N CYS A 83 20.72 -3.66 2.64
CA CYS A 83 21.90 -4.29 3.24
C CYS A 83 23.00 -4.47 2.21
N THR A 84 23.21 -3.46 1.38
CA THR A 84 24.16 -3.51 0.27
C THR A 84 25.27 -2.48 0.42
N GLY A 85 25.32 -1.80 1.56
CA GLY A 85 26.42 -0.90 1.90
C GLY A 85 26.53 0.32 0.99
N GLU A 86 27.73 0.89 0.96
CA GLU A 86 27.99 2.08 0.15
C GLU A 86 27.82 1.79 -1.34
N GLU A 87 28.15 0.58 -1.77
CA GLU A 87 27.99 0.21 -3.17
C GLU A 87 26.52 0.23 -3.60
N GLY A 88 25.63 -0.24 -2.71
CA GLY A 88 24.20 -0.20 -3.00
C GLY A 88 23.70 1.22 -3.14
N MET A 89 24.17 2.14 -2.31
CA MET A 89 23.83 3.55 -2.40
C MET A 89 24.33 4.14 -3.71
N LYS A 90 25.56 3.80 -4.09
CA LYS A 90 26.16 4.23 -5.35
C LYS A 90 25.32 3.73 -6.54
N TYR A 91 24.87 2.48 -6.49
CA TYR A 91 24.06 1.91 -7.57
C TYR A 91 22.68 2.56 -7.66
N CYS A 92 22.12 2.95 -6.51
CA CYS A 92 20.87 3.72 -6.51
C CYS A 92 21.09 5.06 -7.22
N GLU A 93 22.16 5.77 -6.89
CA GLU A 93 22.50 7.04 -7.53
C GLU A 93 22.75 6.86 -9.02
N GLU A 94 23.44 5.80 -9.40
CA GLU A 94 23.70 5.52 -10.82
C GLU A 94 22.41 5.23 -11.59
N THR A 95 21.45 4.56 -10.92
CA THR A 95 20.14 4.32 -11.52
C THR A 95 19.46 5.66 -11.84
N ALA A 96 19.47 6.57 -10.87
CA ALA A 96 18.87 7.89 -11.07
C ALA A 96 19.60 8.67 -12.17
N LYS A 97 20.93 8.62 -12.19
CA LYS A 97 21.72 9.34 -13.18
C LYS A 97 21.46 8.81 -14.60
N GLU A 98 21.36 7.49 -14.75
CA GLU A 98 21.10 6.92 -16.06
C GLU A 98 19.71 7.33 -16.55
N ALA A 99 18.71 7.24 -15.68
CA ALA A 99 17.36 7.67 -16.05
C ALA A 99 17.32 9.16 -16.40
N ALA A 100 18.01 9.97 -15.61
CA ALA A 100 18.09 11.41 -15.87
C ALA A 100 18.66 11.70 -17.26
N CYS A 101 19.73 10.99 -17.60
CA CYS A 101 20.38 11.17 -18.88
C CYS A 101 19.42 10.87 -20.05
N VAL A 102 18.75 9.72 -20.01
CA VAL A 102 17.88 9.32 -21.13
C VAL A 102 16.56 10.09 -21.17
N LEU A 103 16.12 10.62 -20.02
CA LEU A 103 14.87 11.39 -19.96
C LEU A 103 15.07 12.89 -20.09
N GLY A 104 16.33 13.35 -20.06
CA GLY A 104 16.62 14.78 -20.18
C GLY A 104 16.27 15.59 -18.93
N VAL A 105 16.46 15.01 -17.75
CA VAL A 105 16.20 15.67 -16.48
C VAL A 105 17.43 15.54 -15.59
N GLU A 106 17.40 16.14 -14.40
CA GLU A 106 18.49 16.01 -13.44
C GLU A 106 18.33 14.73 -12.62
N ALA A 107 19.45 14.19 -12.10
CA ALA A 107 19.42 12.98 -11.30
C ALA A 107 18.50 13.11 -10.08
N GLU A 108 18.52 14.30 -9.45
CA GLU A 108 17.69 14.56 -8.28
C GLU A 108 16.23 14.80 -8.65
N SER A 109 15.90 14.69 -9.93
CA SER A 109 14.50 14.68 -10.39
C SER A 109 13.99 13.26 -10.58
N VAL A 110 14.79 12.24 -10.25
CA VAL A 110 14.42 10.83 -10.42
C VAL A 110 14.37 10.17 -9.06
N LEU A 111 13.20 9.64 -8.71
CA LEU A 111 12.99 8.81 -7.53
C LEU A 111 13.23 7.35 -7.93
N VAL A 112 13.55 6.52 -6.96
CA VAL A 112 13.90 5.11 -7.22
C VAL A 112 13.15 4.21 -6.25
N GLY A 113 12.62 3.11 -6.74
CA GLY A 113 12.01 2.08 -5.90
C GLY A 113 12.64 0.73 -6.21
N SER A 114 12.82 -0.09 -5.18
CA SER A 114 13.34 -1.44 -5.35
C SER A 114 12.58 -2.39 -4.43
N THR A 115 12.43 -3.62 -4.86
CA THR A 115 11.79 -4.65 -4.05
C THR A 115 12.35 -6.02 -4.47
N GLY A 116 12.41 -6.96 -3.51
CA GLY A 116 12.87 -8.31 -3.78
C GLY A 116 13.86 -8.79 -2.74
N VAL A 117 14.88 -9.50 -3.20
CA VAL A 117 15.88 -10.13 -2.34
C VAL A 117 16.76 -9.10 -1.66
N ILE A 118 16.99 -9.28 -0.35
CA ILE A 118 17.86 -8.42 0.46
C ILE A 118 19.29 -8.94 0.38
N GLY A 119 20.28 -8.02 0.33
CA GLY A 119 21.69 -8.37 0.40
C GLY A 119 22.37 -8.62 -0.95
N MET A 120 21.62 -8.52 -2.04
CA MET A 120 22.13 -8.77 -3.39
C MET A 120 22.35 -7.44 -4.10
N GLN A 121 23.49 -7.33 -4.78
CA GLN A 121 23.79 -6.09 -5.53
C GLN A 121 23.06 -6.07 -6.85
N LEU A 122 22.65 -4.88 -7.27
CA LEU A 122 21.98 -4.69 -8.56
C LEU A 122 22.94 -4.96 -9.72
N PRO A 123 22.48 -5.69 -10.76
CA PRO A 123 23.29 -5.88 -11.97
C PRO A 123 23.18 -4.63 -12.85
N MET A 124 24.05 -3.67 -12.64
CA MET A 124 23.88 -2.33 -13.19
C MET A 124 23.86 -2.28 -14.72
N ASP A 125 24.58 -3.17 -15.39
CA ASP A 125 24.50 -3.22 -16.87
C ASP A 125 23.06 -3.48 -17.32
N ARG A 126 22.39 -4.41 -16.64
CA ARG A 126 21.01 -4.76 -16.97
C ARG A 126 20.04 -3.63 -16.56
N VAL A 127 20.30 -3.01 -15.41
CA VAL A 127 19.48 -1.88 -14.97
C VAL A 127 19.56 -0.75 -16.02
N LYS A 128 20.76 -0.41 -16.47
CA LYS A 128 20.94 0.67 -17.44
C LYS A 128 20.28 0.33 -18.77
N SER A 129 20.42 -0.91 -19.22
CA SER A 129 19.75 -1.36 -20.44
C SER A 129 18.23 -1.25 -20.31
N GLY A 130 17.71 -1.68 -19.15
CA GLY A 130 16.28 -1.60 -18.89
C GLY A 130 15.76 -0.17 -18.89
N ILE A 131 16.53 0.76 -18.33
CA ILE A 131 16.14 2.18 -18.30
C ILE A 131 15.99 2.73 -19.72
N LYS A 132 16.89 2.37 -20.63
CA LYS A 132 16.77 2.79 -22.01
C LYS A 132 15.51 2.24 -22.66
N MET A 133 15.21 0.96 -22.40
CA MET A 133 13.98 0.34 -22.91
C MET A 133 12.74 1.07 -22.39
N LEU A 134 12.74 1.40 -21.09
CA LEU A 134 11.61 2.11 -20.47
C LEU A 134 11.39 3.48 -21.12
N ALA A 135 12.47 4.22 -21.32
CA ALA A 135 12.36 5.56 -21.89
C ALA A 135 11.78 5.54 -23.30
N GLU A 136 12.14 4.52 -24.08
CA GLU A 136 11.65 4.38 -25.44
C GLU A 136 10.20 3.93 -25.49
N ALA A 137 9.76 3.12 -24.53
CA ALA A 137 8.45 2.48 -24.54
C ALA A 137 7.35 3.30 -23.89
N LYS A 138 7.69 4.34 -23.13
CA LYS A 138 6.70 5.04 -22.29
C LYS A 138 5.66 5.76 -23.12
N ASN A 139 4.43 5.69 -22.65
CA ASN A 139 3.36 6.55 -23.14
C ASN A 139 2.25 6.63 -22.08
N SER A 140 1.21 7.40 -22.38
CA SER A 140 0.16 7.71 -21.42
C SER A 140 -1.02 6.74 -21.46
N SER A 141 -0.90 5.63 -22.19
CA SER A 141 -2.02 4.71 -22.30
C SER A 141 -2.29 4.00 -20.98
N LYS A 142 -3.53 3.61 -20.78
CA LYS A 142 -3.93 2.80 -19.63
C LYS A 142 -3.14 1.50 -19.58
N GLU A 143 -2.91 0.90 -20.75
CA GLU A 143 -2.16 -0.36 -20.85
C GLU A 143 -0.75 -0.23 -20.30
N LYS A 144 -0.08 0.89 -20.57
CA LYS A 144 1.26 1.10 -20.04
C LYS A 144 1.25 1.22 -18.51
N GLY A 145 0.24 1.86 -17.97
CA GLY A 145 0.07 1.91 -16.51
C GLY A 145 -0.09 0.53 -15.92
N THR A 146 -0.90 -0.30 -16.56
CA THR A 146 -1.13 -1.68 -16.10
C THR A 146 0.15 -2.52 -16.21
N GLU A 147 0.91 -2.36 -17.30
CA GLU A 147 2.18 -3.06 -17.46
C GLU A 147 3.14 -2.69 -16.31
N ALA A 148 3.19 -1.40 -15.97
CA ALA A 148 4.04 -0.95 -14.87
C ALA A 148 3.61 -1.58 -13.55
N ALA A 149 2.29 -1.65 -13.29
CA ALA A 149 1.78 -2.26 -12.06
C ALA A 149 2.15 -3.73 -11.97
N LYS A 150 2.15 -4.43 -13.09
CA LYS A 150 2.57 -5.84 -13.11
C LYS A 150 4.07 -5.99 -12.92
N ALA A 151 4.85 -5.05 -13.44
CA ALA A 151 6.32 -5.15 -13.39
C ALA A 151 6.89 -5.00 -11.98
N ILE A 152 6.14 -4.40 -11.05
CA ILE A 152 6.64 -4.21 -9.69
C ILE A 152 6.27 -5.36 -8.75
N MET A 153 5.50 -6.34 -9.22
CA MET A 153 5.10 -7.49 -8.41
C MET A 153 6.28 -8.40 -8.10
N THR A 154 6.22 -9.08 -6.94
CA THR A 154 7.14 -10.16 -6.61
C THR A 154 6.36 -11.44 -6.32
N THR A 155 5.90 -11.63 -5.09
CA THR A 155 5.05 -12.79 -4.77
C THR A 155 3.57 -12.49 -4.93
N ASP A 156 3.22 -11.28 -5.32
CA ASP A 156 1.84 -10.89 -5.60
C ASP A 156 1.22 -11.83 -6.63
N THR A 157 -0.08 -12.12 -6.47
CA THR A 157 -0.80 -12.91 -7.47
C THR A 157 -1.54 -12.05 -8.48
N LYS A 158 -1.72 -10.76 -8.18
CA LYS A 158 -2.44 -9.86 -9.08
C LYS A 158 -1.90 -8.44 -8.96
N LYS A 159 -2.00 -7.72 -10.07
CA LYS A 159 -1.61 -6.30 -10.09
C LYS A 159 -2.63 -5.49 -9.29
N LYS A 160 -2.20 -4.33 -8.80
CA LYS A 160 -3.05 -3.49 -7.97
C LYS A 160 -3.02 -2.06 -8.50
N GLU A 161 -4.17 -1.57 -8.91
CA GLU A 161 -4.36 -0.23 -9.47
C GLU A 161 -5.66 0.37 -8.97
N ALA A 162 -5.71 1.71 -8.91
CA ALA A 162 -6.94 2.43 -8.57
C ALA A 162 -6.85 3.84 -9.15
N ALA A 163 -8.00 4.43 -9.46
CA ALA A 163 -8.04 5.81 -9.94
C ALA A 163 -9.42 6.41 -9.70
N VAL A 164 -9.44 7.73 -9.45
CA VAL A 164 -10.68 8.49 -9.26
C VAL A 164 -10.53 9.86 -9.89
N THR A 165 -11.67 10.47 -10.19
CA THR A 165 -11.74 11.88 -10.59
C THR A 165 -12.67 12.65 -9.67
N PHE A 166 -12.45 13.94 -9.57
CA PHE A 166 -13.32 14.85 -8.84
C PHE A 166 -13.14 16.25 -9.42
N GLU A 167 -14.06 17.16 -9.06
CA GLU A 167 -14.09 18.48 -9.66
C GLU A 167 -13.66 19.56 -8.66
N ILE A 168 -12.78 20.45 -9.10
CA ILE A 168 -12.40 21.64 -8.36
C ILE A 168 -12.66 22.85 -9.28
N GLY A 169 -13.67 23.65 -8.96
CA GLY A 169 -13.96 24.86 -9.73
C GLY A 169 -14.17 24.60 -11.21
N GLY A 170 -14.84 23.51 -11.54
CA GLY A 170 -15.13 23.16 -12.94
C GLY A 170 -13.99 22.44 -13.65
N LYS A 171 -12.86 22.22 -12.99
CA LYS A 171 -11.75 21.47 -13.58
C LYS A 171 -11.74 20.04 -13.02
N THR A 172 -11.55 19.07 -13.89
CA THR A 172 -11.44 17.68 -13.46
C THR A 172 -10.04 17.40 -12.95
N VAL A 173 -9.97 16.88 -11.72
CA VAL A 173 -8.71 16.46 -11.10
C VAL A 173 -8.74 14.94 -10.95
N THR A 174 -7.64 14.30 -11.30
CA THR A 174 -7.53 12.84 -11.26
C THR A 174 -6.44 12.43 -10.28
N ILE A 175 -6.69 11.37 -9.51
CA ILE A 175 -5.68 10.69 -8.72
C ILE A 175 -5.66 9.23 -9.14
N GLY A 176 -4.48 8.70 -9.42
CA GLY A 176 -4.34 7.30 -9.74
C GLY A 176 -3.16 6.70 -9.00
N GLY A 177 -3.08 5.38 -9.00
CA GLY A 177 -1.98 4.74 -8.32
C GLY A 177 -1.84 3.29 -8.64
N MET A 178 -0.68 2.76 -8.25
CA MET A 178 -0.40 1.33 -8.30
C MET A 178 0.34 0.96 -7.02
N SER A 179 0.22 -0.31 -6.63
CA SER A 179 0.95 -0.79 -5.47
C SER A 179 1.36 -2.24 -5.66
N LYS A 180 2.28 -2.69 -4.83
CA LYS A 180 2.65 -4.09 -4.74
C LYS A 180 2.90 -4.44 -3.27
N GLY A 181 2.59 -5.68 -2.93
CA GLY A 181 2.86 -6.22 -1.62
C GLY A 181 1.99 -7.44 -1.36
N SER A 182 2.61 -8.49 -0.83
CA SER A 182 1.89 -9.71 -0.46
C SER A 182 2.59 -10.45 0.67
N GLY A 183 3.88 -10.19 0.90
CA GLY A 183 4.63 -10.73 2.03
C GLY A 183 5.55 -9.69 2.61
N MET A 184 6.01 -9.92 3.85
CA MET A 184 6.74 -8.92 4.63
C MET A 184 5.89 -7.66 4.73
N ILE A 185 4.62 -7.84 5.16
CA ILE A 185 3.62 -6.77 5.22
C ILE A 185 3.16 -6.57 6.67
N HIS A 186 3.67 -5.54 7.31
CA HIS A 186 3.17 -5.02 8.58
C HIS A 186 3.61 -3.57 8.68
N PRO A 187 2.93 -2.68 7.99
CA PRO A 187 3.41 -1.30 7.94
C PRO A 187 3.24 -0.57 9.27
N ASN A 188 4.34 -0.17 9.82
CA ASN A 188 4.39 0.93 10.77
C ASN A 188 5.10 2.02 10.00
N MET A 189 4.42 2.53 9.00
CA MET A 189 4.84 3.25 7.82
C MET A 189 5.41 2.29 6.78
N CYS A 190 4.63 1.22 6.48
CA CYS A 190 4.49 0.53 5.20
C CYS A 190 5.49 -0.57 4.86
N THR A 191 4.96 -1.78 4.60
CA THR A 191 5.71 -2.86 3.93
C THR A 191 5.13 -3.06 2.53
N MET A 192 5.52 -2.17 1.63
CA MET A 192 4.90 -2.19 0.32
C MET A 192 5.52 -1.08 -0.49
N LEU A 193 5.26 -1.11 -1.76
CA LEU A 193 5.52 0.05 -2.61
C LEU A 193 4.18 0.54 -3.14
N ALA A 194 3.93 1.82 -3.01
CA ALA A 194 2.78 2.45 -3.65
C ALA A 194 3.23 3.73 -4.32
N PHE A 195 2.85 3.89 -5.57
CA PHE A 195 3.18 5.05 -6.36
C PHE A 195 1.88 5.68 -6.84
N LEU A 196 1.68 6.94 -6.43
CA LEU A 196 0.43 7.66 -6.67
C LEU A 196 0.75 8.88 -7.52
N THR A 197 -0.13 9.16 -8.47
CA THR A 197 0.01 10.30 -9.37
C THR A 197 -1.25 11.14 -9.34
N THR A 198 -1.09 12.45 -9.47
CA THR A 198 -2.25 13.33 -9.60
C THR A 198 -1.87 14.53 -10.47
N ASP A 199 -2.85 15.00 -11.22
CA ASP A 199 -2.67 16.24 -11.99
C ASP A 199 -3.11 17.48 -11.21
N ALA A 200 -3.44 17.33 -9.93
CA ALA A 200 -3.84 18.44 -9.07
C ALA A 200 -2.77 19.52 -8.99
N ALA A 201 -3.19 20.78 -9.08
CA ALA A 201 -2.39 21.91 -8.62
C ALA A 201 -2.62 22.01 -7.12
N ILE A 202 -1.56 21.83 -6.33
CA ILE A 202 -1.68 21.70 -4.87
C ILE A 202 -0.36 22.12 -4.25
N THR A 203 -0.41 22.77 -3.08
CA THR A 203 0.83 23.14 -2.40
C THR A 203 1.54 21.91 -1.86
N LYS A 204 2.85 22.00 -1.70
CA LYS A 204 3.64 20.90 -1.16
C LYS A 204 3.18 20.56 0.26
N LYS A 205 2.86 21.57 1.07
CA LYS A 205 2.35 21.32 2.43
C LYS A 205 1.05 20.52 2.40
N ALA A 206 0.09 20.93 1.56
CA ALA A 206 -1.19 20.23 1.49
C ALA A 206 -1.00 18.80 0.98
N LEU A 207 -0.12 18.63 -0.01
CA LEU A 207 0.14 17.30 -0.58
C LEU A 207 0.71 16.35 0.47
N GLN A 208 1.74 16.79 1.20
CA GLN A 208 2.38 15.96 2.21
C GLN A 208 1.44 15.69 3.38
N CYS A 209 0.71 16.71 3.85
CA CYS A 209 -0.22 16.51 4.96
C CYS A 209 -1.33 15.55 4.59
N ALA A 210 -1.88 15.67 3.39
CA ALA A 210 -2.93 14.76 2.94
C ALA A 210 -2.42 13.32 2.92
N LEU A 211 -1.22 13.10 2.39
CA LEU A 211 -0.65 11.76 2.33
C LEU A 211 -0.35 11.23 3.72
N SER A 212 0.32 12.02 4.56
CA SER A 212 0.72 11.55 5.90
C SER A 212 -0.49 11.20 6.75
N GLU A 213 -1.53 12.02 6.69
CA GLU A 213 -2.76 11.76 7.43
C GLU A 213 -3.45 10.49 6.95
N ASP A 214 -3.52 10.31 5.64
CA ASP A 214 -4.27 9.19 5.09
C ASP A 214 -3.56 7.85 5.25
N VAL A 215 -2.23 7.85 5.19
CA VAL A 215 -1.44 6.63 5.38
C VAL A 215 -1.75 5.99 6.74
N GLU A 216 -2.01 6.81 7.76
CA GLU A 216 -2.33 6.31 9.09
C GLU A 216 -3.60 5.46 9.13
N ASP A 217 -4.55 5.74 8.24
CA ASP A 217 -5.84 5.03 8.21
C ASP A 217 -5.90 3.96 7.12
N THR A 218 -4.88 3.85 6.31
CA THR A 218 -4.88 2.93 5.16
C THR A 218 -3.68 1.98 5.24
N TYR A 219 -2.55 2.34 4.67
CA TYR A 219 -1.40 1.42 4.62
C TYR A 219 -0.92 1.01 6.01
N ASN A 220 -1.01 1.90 7.00
CA ASN A 220 -0.61 1.53 8.37
C ASN A 220 -1.62 0.65 9.08
N MET A 221 -2.74 0.38 8.45
CA MET A 221 -3.79 -0.47 9.03
C MET A 221 -3.89 -1.83 8.34
N ILE A 222 -2.86 -2.25 7.60
CA ILE A 222 -2.86 -3.60 7.03
C ILE A 222 -1.73 -4.43 7.62
N SER A 223 -1.88 -5.75 7.57
CA SER A 223 -0.81 -6.68 7.94
C SER A 223 -1.04 -8.00 7.24
N VAL A 224 0.04 -8.63 6.78
CA VAL A 224 0.00 -10.01 6.31
C VAL A 224 0.71 -10.91 7.30
N ASP A 225 1.94 -10.58 7.69
CA ASP A 225 2.77 -11.50 8.48
C ASP A 225 3.49 -10.84 9.66
N GLY A 226 3.21 -9.60 9.95
CA GLY A 226 3.80 -8.95 11.11
C GLY A 226 5.24 -8.49 10.93
N ASP A 227 5.77 -8.57 9.72
CA ASP A 227 7.17 -8.22 9.43
C ASP A 227 7.24 -6.93 8.63
N THR A 228 7.91 -5.91 9.19
CA THR A 228 8.05 -4.59 8.54
C THR A 228 9.27 -4.59 7.60
N SER A 229 9.05 -4.22 6.34
CA SER A 229 10.07 -4.26 5.30
C SER A 229 11.12 -3.16 5.44
N THR A 230 12.25 -3.39 4.81
CA THR A 230 13.33 -2.40 4.68
C THR A 230 13.07 -1.37 3.57
N ASN A 231 12.08 -1.62 2.70
CA ASN A 231 11.89 -0.86 1.46
C ASN A 231 10.61 -0.06 1.39
N ASP A 232 9.75 -0.12 2.39
CA ASP A 232 8.42 0.48 2.33
C ASP A 232 8.46 1.93 1.91
N THR A 233 7.68 2.26 0.90
CA THR A 233 7.65 3.60 0.32
C THR A 233 6.27 3.87 -0.26
N VAL A 234 5.71 5.03 0.08
CA VAL A 234 4.55 5.58 -0.64
C VAL A 234 5.00 6.92 -1.20
N LEU A 235 4.90 7.08 -2.51
CA LEU A 235 5.22 8.35 -3.18
C LEU A 235 3.96 8.89 -3.84
N LEU A 236 3.78 10.20 -3.75
CA LEU A 236 2.65 10.91 -4.38
C LEU A 236 3.21 12.08 -5.15
N LEU A 237 3.03 12.07 -6.47
CA LEU A 237 3.55 13.09 -7.38
C LEU A 237 2.39 13.92 -7.95
N ALA A 238 2.49 15.24 -7.85
CA ALA A 238 1.47 16.17 -8.34
C ALA A 238 2.09 17.11 -9.36
N ASN A 239 1.62 17.04 -10.62
CA ASN A 239 2.22 17.85 -11.69
C ASN A 239 1.43 19.12 -12.05
N GLY A 240 0.26 19.33 -11.47
CA GLY A 240 -0.50 20.56 -11.66
C GLY A 240 -1.19 20.69 -13.01
N MET A 241 -1.21 19.66 -13.83
CA MET A 241 -1.70 19.77 -15.21
C MET A 241 -3.22 19.79 -15.32
N ALA A 242 -3.95 19.55 -14.22
CA ALA A 242 -5.41 19.73 -14.22
C ALA A 242 -5.79 21.20 -14.31
N ASP A 243 -4.87 22.09 -13.99
CA ASP A 243 -5.05 23.54 -14.10
C ASP A 243 -6.21 24.03 -13.24
N ASN A 244 -6.40 23.38 -12.11
CA ASN A 244 -7.41 23.79 -11.11
C ASN A 244 -6.85 24.92 -10.24
N LYS A 245 -7.74 25.59 -9.51
CA LYS A 245 -7.33 26.52 -8.47
C LYS A 245 -6.46 25.76 -7.47
N LYS A 246 -5.28 26.29 -7.17
CA LYS A 246 -4.30 25.61 -6.32
C LYS A 246 -4.92 25.23 -4.97
N ILE A 247 -4.83 23.96 -4.63
CA ILE A 247 -5.36 23.43 -3.38
C ILE A 247 -4.42 23.78 -2.24
N LYS A 248 -4.96 24.40 -1.19
CA LYS A 248 -4.18 24.81 -0.01
C LYS A 248 -4.68 24.06 1.21
N TYR A 249 -3.76 23.81 2.14
CA TYR A 249 -4.06 23.11 3.38
C TYR A 249 -5.23 23.78 4.12
N GLY A 250 -6.13 22.95 4.65
CA GLY A 250 -7.21 23.43 5.52
C GLY A 250 -8.41 24.00 4.79
N THR A 251 -8.45 23.91 3.47
CA THR A 251 -9.57 24.45 2.69
C THR A 251 -10.59 23.34 2.37
N LYS A 252 -11.74 23.76 1.85
CA LYS A 252 -12.76 22.83 1.37
C LYS A 252 -12.19 21.93 0.26
N GLU A 253 -11.40 22.52 -0.64
CA GLU A 253 -10.78 21.77 -1.73
C GLU A 253 -9.78 20.74 -1.21
N TYR A 254 -9.09 21.07 -0.12
CA TYR A 254 -8.19 20.12 0.53
C TYR A 254 -8.97 18.90 1.05
N GLU A 255 -10.13 19.11 1.64
CA GLU A 255 -10.95 17.99 2.11
C GLU A 255 -11.44 17.14 0.94
N GLN A 256 -11.78 17.76 -0.19
CA GLN A 256 -12.15 17.02 -1.39
C GLN A 256 -10.99 16.16 -1.89
N PHE A 257 -9.79 16.75 -1.91
CA PHE A 257 -8.59 16.01 -2.32
C PHE A 257 -8.33 14.83 -1.39
N LYS A 258 -8.43 15.05 -0.08
CA LYS A 258 -8.21 13.98 0.91
C LYS A 258 -9.19 12.84 0.72
N LYS A 259 -10.45 13.15 0.44
CA LYS A 259 -11.46 12.12 0.25
C LYS A 259 -11.13 11.27 -0.98
N ALA A 260 -10.72 11.91 -2.07
CA ALA A 260 -10.36 11.19 -3.29
C ALA A 260 -9.09 10.36 -3.08
N LEU A 261 -8.08 10.94 -2.42
CA LEU A 261 -6.84 10.22 -2.10
C LEU A 261 -7.13 9.01 -1.20
N HIS A 262 -8.03 9.18 -0.24
CA HIS A 262 -8.40 8.09 0.66
C HIS A 262 -8.96 6.90 -0.12
N TYR A 263 -9.81 7.16 -1.10
CA TYR A 263 -10.37 6.07 -1.89
C TYR A 263 -9.27 5.27 -2.59
N VAL A 264 -8.31 5.97 -3.20
CA VAL A 264 -7.22 5.30 -3.90
C VAL A 264 -6.35 4.51 -2.92
N ASN A 265 -5.95 5.14 -1.82
CA ASN A 265 -5.09 4.47 -0.83
C ASN A 265 -5.79 3.29 -0.17
N GLU A 266 -7.05 3.45 0.21
CA GLU A 266 -7.78 2.35 0.85
C GLU A 266 -7.95 1.17 -0.11
N THR A 267 -8.26 1.46 -1.38
CA THR A 267 -8.40 0.41 -2.39
C THR A 267 -7.10 -0.37 -2.54
N LEU A 268 -5.99 0.35 -2.68
CA LEU A 268 -4.69 -0.31 -2.84
C LEU A 268 -4.30 -1.09 -1.59
N ALA A 269 -4.55 -0.53 -0.41
CA ALA A 269 -4.22 -1.20 0.85
C ALA A 269 -5.01 -2.49 1.02
N LYS A 270 -6.31 -2.45 0.73
CA LYS A 270 -7.16 -3.64 0.85
C LYS A 270 -6.75 -4.71 -0.17
N GLU A 271 -6.38 -4.30 -1.37
CA GLU A 271 -5.93 -5.25 -2.38
C GLU A 271 -4.64 -5.95 -1.94
N MET A 272 -3.72 -5.21 -1.31
CA MET A 272 -2.51 -5.82 -0.79
C MET A 272 -2.81 -6.80 0.35
N ALA A 273 -3.66 -6.39 1.29
CA ALA A 273 -4.01 -7.24 2.42
C ALA A 273 -4.69 -8.53 1.95
N GLY A 274 -5.59 -8.42 0.97
CA GLY A 274 -6.33 -9.56 0.46
C GLY A 274 -5.52 -10.47 -0.44
N ASP A 275 -4.40 -9.99 -0.96
CA ASP A 275 -3.50 -10.76 -1.81
C ASP A 275 -2.26 -11.26 -1.03
N GLY A 276 -2.38 -11.35 0.29
CA GLY A 276 -1.28 -11.87 1.10
C GLY A 276 -0.87 -13.26 0.65
N GLU A 277 0.42 -13.58 0.83
CA GLU A 277 0.95 -14.87 0.40
C GLU A 277 0.12 -16.02 0.98
N GLY A 278 -0.45 -16.84 0.10
CA GLY A 278 -1.26 -17.98 0.49
C GLY A 278 -2.67 -17.64 0.95
N ALA A 279 -3.10 -16.38 0.84
CA ALA A 279 -4.40 -15.95 1.33
C ALA A 279 -5.55 -16.56 0.52
N THR A 280 -6.61 -16.92 1.21
CA THR A 280 -7.87 -17.33 0.58
C THR A 280 -9.00 -16.36 0.92
N ALA A 281 -8.80 -15.45 1.88
CA ALA A 281 -9.82 -14.48 2.29
C ALA A 281 -9.21 -13.18 2.75
N LEU A 282 -9.85 -12.08 2.38
CA LEU A 282 -9.58 -10.77 2.99
C LEU A 282 -10.27 -10.75 4.35
N PHE A 283 -9.50 -10.45 5.39
CA PHE A 283 -10.00 -10.36 6.76
C PHE A 283 -10.02 -8.90 7.19
N GLU A 284 -11.22 -8.37 7.35
CA GLU A 284 -11.42 -6.97 7.77
C GLU A 284 -11.85 -6.97 9.23
N VAL A 285 -11.26 -6.08 10.02
CA VAL A 285 -11.63 -5.95 11.44
C VAL A 285 -12.02 -4.51 11.70
N LYS A 286 -13.26 -4.31 12.14
CA LYS A 286 -13.78 -3.00 12.52
C LYS A 286 -13.95 -2.96 14.04
N VAL A 287 -13.28 -2.02 14.69
CA VAL A 287 -13.52 -1.75 16.11
C VAL A 287 -14.28 -0.44 16.17
N VAL A 288 -15.47 -0.49 16.73
CA VAL A 288 -16.37 0.67 16.85
C VAL A 288 -16.70 0.91 18.31
N GLY A 289 -17.33 2.03 18.59
CA GLY A 289 -17.73 2.36 19.96
C GLY A 289 -16.54 2.59 20.88
N ALA A 290 -15.39 2.98 20.37
CA ALA A 290 -14.19 3.19 21.17
C ALA A 290 -14.17 4.59 21.78
N LYS A 291 -13.43 4.76 22.87
CA LYS A 291 -13.24 6.08 23.48
C LYS A 291 -12.40 6.98 22.59
N THR A 292 -11.37 6.42 21.97
CA THR A 292 -10.45 7.18 21.10
C THR A 292 -10.17 6.39 19.85
N LYS A 293 -9.78 7.11 18.80
CA LYS A 293 -9.38 6.47 17.56
C LYS A 293 -8.13 5.59 17.78
N GLU A 294 -7.21 6.06 18.62
CA GLU A 294 -5.99 5.29 18.92
C GLU A 294 -6.33 3.94 19.56
N GLN A 295 -7.27 3.92 20.52
CA GLN A 295 -7.73 2.68 21.12
C GLN A 295 -8.26 1.71 20.04
N ALA A 296 -9.10 2.24 19.15
CA ALA A 296 -9.70 1.42 18.09
C ALA A 296 -8.64 0.88 17.14
N LYS A 297 -7.63 1.71 16.79
CA LYS A 297 -6.55 1.29 15.90
C LYS A 297 -5.72 0.17 16.51
N VAL A 298 -5.33 0.33 17.77
CA VAL A 298 -4.52 -0.67 18.46
C VAL A 298 -5.25 -2.01 18.53
N LEU A 299 -6.54 -1.97 18.90
CA LEU A 299 -7.34 -3.19 19.02
C LEU A 299 -7.54 -3.87 17.65
N SER A 300 -7.93 -3.12 16.63
CA SER A 300 -8.19 -3.71 15.32
C SER A 300 -6.92 -4.30 14.72
N LYS A 301 -5.80 -3.61 14.87
CA LYS A 301 -4.52 -4.10 14.36
C LYS A 301 -4.09 -5.37 15.09
N SER A 302 -4.28 -5.42 16.41
CA SER A 302 -3.93 -6.61 17.21
C SER A 302 -4.71 -7.84 16.74
N ILE A 303 -6.00 -7.66 16.46
CA ILE A 303 -6.84 -8.78 16.00
C ILE A 303 -6.35 -9.28 14.64
N VAL A 304 -6.13 -8.35 13.71
CA VAL A 304 -5.77 -8.72 12.34
C VAL A 304 -4.38 -9.38 12.26
N CYS A 305 -3.52 -9.11 13.26
CA CYS A 305 -2.17 -9.68 13.30
C CYS A 305 -2.09 -11.01 14.04
N SER A 306 -3.16 -11.44 14.69
CA SER A 306 -3.13 -12.66 15.52
C SER A 306 -3.05 -13.90 14.65
N ASN A 307 -1.95 -14.63 14.74
CA ASN A 307 -1.80 -15.86 13.97
C ASN A 307 -2.94 -16.84 14.24
N LEU A 308 -3.32 -17.00 15.50
CA LEU A 308 -4.41 -17.94 15.84
C LEU A 308 -5.73 -17.49 15.24
N THR A 309 -5.99 -16.19 15.24
CA THR A 309 -7.21 -15.67 14.61
C THR A 309 -7.17 -15.90 13.10
N LYS A 310 -6.01 -15.62 12.48
CA LYS A 310 -5.86 -15.78 11.03
C LYS A 310 -6.04 -17.23 10.59
N THR A 311 -5.56 -18.19 11.40
CA THR A 311 -5.79 -19.61 11.08
C THR A 311 -7.24 -20.01 11.28
N ALA A 312 -7.93 -19.41 12.24
CA ALA A 312 -9.36 -19.66 12.42
C ALA A 312 -10.16 -19.17 11.22
N ILE A 313 -9.78 -18.01 10.66
CA ILE A 313 -10.43 -17.51 9.45
C ILE A 313 -10.20 -18.49 8.28
N ALA A 314 -8.98 -19.02 8.15
CA ALA A 314 -8.67 -20.01 7.12
C ALA A 314 -9.54 -21.25 7.28
N GLY A 315 -9.82 -21.65 8.52
CA GLY A 315 -10.61 -22.82 8.83
C GLY A 315 -12.12 -22.56 8.90
N HIS A 316 -12.55 -21.34 8.59
CA HIS A 316 -13.95 -20.93 8.63
C HIS A 316 -14.54 -21.14 10.03
N ASP A 317 -13.74 -20.87 11.04
CA ASP A 317 -14.08 -21.06 12.46
C ASP A 317 -14.36 -19.71 13.09
N ALA A 318 -15.58 -19.53 13.61
CA ALA A 318 -15.98 -18.28 14.27
C ALA A 318 -15.36 -18.19 15.67
N ASN A 319 -14.04 -18.14 15.71
CA ASN A 319 -13.30 -18.26 16.97
C ASN A 319 -13.22 -16.95 17.72
N TRP A 320 -14.32 -16.65 18.38
CA TRP A 320 -14.45 -15.43 19.17
C TRP A 320 -13.42 -15.36 20.30
N GLY A 321 -13.05 -16.52 20.84
CA GLY A 321 -12.08 -16.56 21.94
C GLY A 321 -10.70 -16.03 21.52
N ARG A 322 -10.25 -16.38 20.31
CA ARG A 322 -8.98 -15.88 19.80
C ARG A 322 -9.02 -14.39 19.54
N ILE A 323 -10.17 -13.88 19.09
CA ILE A 323 -10.35 -12.44 18.87
C ILE A 323 -10.30 -11.69 20.19
N LEU A 324 -11.06 -12.12 21.20
CA LEU A 324 -11.05 -11.45 22.51
C LEU A 324 -9.67 -11.52 23.15
N CYS A 325 -8.98 -12.66 22.98
CA CYS A 325 -7.63 -12.82 23.48
C CYS A 325 -6.68 -11.78 22.87
N ALA A 326 -6.77 -11.60 21.53
CA ALA A 326 -5.93 -10.62 20.85
C ALA A 326 -6.23 -9.19 21.28
N MET A 327 -7.51 -8.89 21.57
CA MET A 327 -7.87 -7.61 22.13
C MET A 327 -7.24 -7.44 23.51
N GLY A 328 -7.32 -8.48 24.32
CA GLY A 328 -6.85 -8.44 25.70
C GLY A 328 -5.36 -8.19 25.85
N TYR A 329 -4.54 -8.71 24.94
CA TYR A 329 -3.10 -8.51 25.02
C TYR A 329 -2.61 -7.32 24.16
N SER A 330 -3.52 -6.58 23.56
CA SER A 330 -3.16 -5.53 22.60
C SER A 330 -2.38 -4.35 23.19
N GLY A 331 -2.51 -4.14 24.51
CA GLY A 331 -1.97 -2.97 25.18
C GLY A 331 -2.99 -1.85 25.34
N ALA A 332 -4.09 -1.88 24.61
CA ALA A 332 -5.15 -0.89 24.79
C ALA A 332 -6.02 -1.28 25.99
N GLN A 333 -6.53 -0.28 26.66
CA GLN A 333 -7.46 -0.50 27.79
C GLN A 333 -8.89 -0.47 27.26
N PHE A 334 -9.69 -1.40 27.70
CA PHE A 334 -11.13 -1.45 27.38
C PHE A 334 -11.81 -2.34 28.42
N ASP A 335 -13.14 -2.29 28.45
CA ASP A 335 -13.90 -3.12 29.37
C ASP A 335 -14.37 -4.39 28.66
N PRO A 336 -13.75 -5.54 28.94
CA PRO A 336 -14.14 -6.78 28.25
C PRO A 336 -15.60 -7.18 28.48
N GLU A 337 -16.20 -6.73 29.58
CA GLU A 337 -17.57 -7.11 29.92
C GLU A 337 -18.62 -6.32 29.15
N LYS A 338 -18.19 -5.35 28.31
CA LYS A 338 -19.11 -4.59 27.48
C LYS A 338 -19.07 -5.00 26.02
N VAL A 339 -18.07 -5.78 25.60
CA VAL A 339 -17.79 -6.02 24.17
C VAL A 339 -18.90 -6.85 23.53
N ASP A 340 -19.41 -6.36 22.41
CA ASP A 340 -20.21 -7.14 21.48
C ASP A 340 -19.35 -7.50 20.29
N LEU A 341 -19.49 -8.72 19.76
CA LEU A 341 -18.70 -9.17 18.62
C LEU A 341 -19.61 -9.78 17.58
N PHE A 342 -19.39 -9.39 16.31
CA PHE A 342 -20.17 -9.85 15.18
C PHE A 342 -19.22 -10.35 14.09
N PHE A 343 -19.68 -11.31 13.28
CA PHE A 343 -19.05 -11.64 11.99
C PHE A 343 -20.03 -11.29 10.88
N GLU A 344 -19.47 -10.81 9.77
CA GLU A 344 -20.28 -10.36 8.64
C GLU A 344 -19.57 -10.71 7.34
N SER A 345 -20.36 -11.09 6.33
CA SER A 345 -19.86 -11.28 4.97
C SER A 345 -21.03 -11.10 4.02
N ALA A 346 -20.83 -11.37 2.73
CA ALA A 346 -21.93 -11.37 1.75
C ALA A 346 -23.02 -12.37 2.15
N ALA A 347 -22.69 -13.39 2.93
CA ALA A 347 -23.65 -14.43 3.34
C ALA A 347 -24.51 -14.03 4.54
N GLY A 348 -24.21 -12.90 5.20
CA GLY A 348 -25.02 -12.44 6.31
C GLY A 348 -24.22 -11.87 7.44
N LYS A 349 -24.89 -11.59 8.55
CA LYS A 349 -24.30 -11.02 9.75
C LYS A 349 -24.83 -11.79 10.97
N LEU A 350 -23.96 -12.06 11.93
CA LEU A 350 -24.30 -12.85 13.10
C LEU A 350 -23.59 -12.30 14.31
N GLN A 351 -24.34 -12.10 15.40
CA GLN A 351 -23.73 -11.70 16.67
C GLN A 351 -23.29 -12.94 17.43
N ILE A 352 -22.03 -12.93 17.86
CA ILE A 352 -21.41 -14.08 18.53
C ILE A 352 -21.26 -13.82 20.04
N ILE A 353 -20.92 -12.58 20.40
CA ILE A 353 -20.66 -12.17 21.79
C ILE A 353 -21.56 -10.99 22.12
N GLU A 354 -22.17 -11.03 23.29
CA GLU A 354 -22.91 -9.90 23.83
C GLU A 354 -22.43 -9.66 25.25
N ASN A 355 -22.02 -8.41 25.53
CA ASN A 355 -21.52 -8.01 26.84
C ASN A 355 -20.46 -8.99 27.37
N GLY A 356 -19.52 -9.34 26.49
CA GLY A 356 -18.39 -10.16 26.85
C GLY A 356 -18.66 -11.66 26.95
N VAL A 357 -19.89 -12.09 26.71
CA VAL A 357 -20.28 -13.49 26.89
C VAL A 357 -20.80 -14.07 25.60
N ALA A 358 -20.38 -15.30 25.30
CA ALA A 358 -20.78 -15.98 24.07
C ALA A 358 -22.28 -16.23 24.05
N LEU A 359 -22.90 -15.94 22.91
CA LEU A 359 -24.30 -16.26 22.65
C LEU A 359 -24.41 -17.67 22.12
N ASN A 360 -25.62 -18.21 22.18
CA ASN A 360 -25.95 -19.48 21.55
C ASN A 360 -26.30 -19.20 20.10
N TYR A 361 -25.32 -19.35 19.22
CA TYR A 361 -25.49 -19.03 17.80
C TYR A 361 -25.41 -20.30 16.94
N SER A 362 -25.90 -20.18 15.71
CA SER A 362 -25.86 -21.28 14.75
C SER A 362 -24.46 -21.46 14.20
N GLU A 363 -23.84 -22.60 14.49
CA GLU A 363 -22.51 -22.93 13.93
C GLU A 363 -22.57 -23.03 12.40
N GLU A 364 -23.69 -23.55 11.89
CA GLU A 364 -23.88 -23.67 10.45
C GLU A 364 -23.90 -22.31 9.77
N LYS A 365 -24.64 -21.37 10.37
CA LYS A 365 -24.72 -20.01 9.83
C LYS A 365 -23.36 -19.31 9.93
N ALA A 366 -22.66 -19.51 11.04
CA ALA A 366 -21.33 -18.91 11.22
C ALA A 366 -20.36 -19.42 10.15
N THR A 367 -20.35 -20.74 9.88
CA THR A 367 -19.50 -21.31 8.84
C THR A 367 -19.85 -20.75 7.46
N GLU A 368 -21.13 -20.58 7.18
CA GLU A 368 -21.57 -20.00 5.92
C GLU A 368 -21.02 -18.59 5.73
N ILE A 369 -21.12 -17.77 6.79
CA ILE A 369 -20.62 -16.40 6.74
C ILE A 369 -19.09 -16.39 6.51
N LEU A 370 -18.38 -17.24 7.23
CA LEU A 370 -16.91 -17.27 7.19
C LEU A 370 -16.34 -17.95 5.95
N SER A 371 -17.20 -18.54 5.12
CA SER A 371 -16.74 -19.20 3.89
C SER A 371 -16.64 -18.25 2.69
N GLU A 372 -16.99 -16.98 2.87
CA GLU A 372 -16.93 -16.01 1.79
C GLU A 372 -15.50 -15.46 1.62
N PRO A 373 -15.16 -14.94 0.45
CA PRO A 373 -13.80 -14.43 0.21
C PRO A 373 -13.46 -13.15 0.97
N LYS A 374 -14.46 -12.45 1.50
CA LYS A 374 -14.22 -11.31 2.39
C LYS A 374 -15.03 -11.53 3.67
N VAL A 375 -14.35 -11.50 4.79
CA VAL A 375 -14.95 -11.71 6.11
C VAL A 375 -14.62 -10.51 7.00
N THR A 376 -15.64 -9.98 7.67
CA THR A 376 -15.46 -8.85 8.59
C THR A 376 -15.81 -9.29 10.01
N ALA A 377 -14.92 -9.00 10.97
CA ALA A 377 -15.19 -9.08 12.38
C ALA A 377 -15.46 -7.67 12.89
N ILE A 378 -16.53 -7.49 13.66
CA ILE A 378 -16.89 -6.17 14.20
C ILE A 378 -16.91 -6.30 15.73
N ALA A 379 -16.07 -5.51 16.40
CA ALA A 379 -16.04 -5.45 17.85
C ALA A 379 -16.56 -4.08 18.28
N ASP A 380 -17.67 -4.08 19.00
CA ASP A 380 -18.28 -2.84 19.52
C ASP A 380 -17.97 -2.75 21.01
N LEU A 381 -17.18 -1.75 21.37
CA LEU A 381 -16.75 -1.57 22.77
C LEU A 381 -17.80 -0.89 23.64
N LYS A 382 -18.72 -0.18 23.01
CA LYS A 382 -19.81 0.56 23.71
C LYS A 382 -19.28 1.55 24.75
N GLU A 383 -18.15 2.18 24.44
CA GLU A 383 -17.49 3.15 25.31
C GLU A 383 -17.46 4.56 24.74
N GLY A 384 -17.77 4.75 23.47
CA GLY A 384 -17.68 6.05 22.82
C GLY A 384 -18.10 6.01 21.36
N ASP A 385 -17.60 6.96 20.59
CA ASP A 385 -17.96 7.12 19.17
C ASP A 385 -16.81 6.90 18.21
N ALA A 386 -15.62 6.59 18.69
CA ALA A 386 -14.47 6.44 17.82
C ALA A 386 -14.44 5.05 17.18
N ALA A 387 -13.78 4.95 16.03
CA ALA A 387 -13.72 3.71 15.28
C ALA A 387 -12.44 3.64 14.46
N ALA A 388 -12.05 2.43 14.10
CA ALA A 388 -10.96 2.19 13.15
C ALA A 388 -11.15 0.85 12.49
N THR A 389 -10.59 0.70 11.29
CA THR A 389 -10.65 -0.54 10.52
C THR A 389 -9.25 -0.98 10.16
N ALA A 390 -8.98 -2.28 10.31
CA ALA A 390 -7.73 -2.89 9.89
C ALA A 390 -8.04 -4.01 8.90
N TRP A 391 -7.06 -4.32 8.03
CA TRP A 391 -7.22 -5.35 7.02
C TRP A 391 -6.04 -6.29 7.04
N GLY A 392 -6.31 -7.56 6.80
CA GLY A 392 -5.30 -8.59 6.65
C GLY A 392 -5.88 -9.74 5.86
N CYS A 393 -5.33 -10.91 6.08
CA CYS A 393 -5.79 -12.10 5.38
C CYS A 393 -5.70 -13.30 6.31
N ASP A 394 -6.29 -14.41 5.88
CA ASP A 394 -6.16 -15.66 6.61
C ASP A 394 -4.72 -16.19 6.48
N LEU A 395 -4.37 -17.15 7.34
CA LEU A 395 -3.05 -17.78 7.34
C LEU A 395 -3.22 -19.26 7.00
N THR A 396 -2.61 -19.69 5.90
CA THR A 396 -2.72 -21.06 5.40
C THR A 396 -1.34 -21.69 5.29
N HIS A 397 -1.30 -22.99 5.04
CA HIS A 397 -0.05 -23.72 4.79
C HIS A 397 0.72 -23.12 3.61
N GLU A 398 0.02 -22.55 2.67
CA GLU A 398 0.66 -22.01 1.46
C GLU A 398 1.63 -20.88 1.81
N TYR A 399 1.36 -20.09 2.87
CA TYR A 399 2.29 -19.08 3.32
C TYR A 399 3.66 -19.70 3.61
N ILE A 400 3.66 -20.82 4.32
CA ILE A 400 4.90 -21.51 4.65
C ILE A 400 5.59 -22.00 3.37
N SER A 401 4.81 -22.64 2.48
CA SER A 401 5.37 -23.17 1.23
C SER A 401 6.05 -22.09 0.40
N ILE A 402 5.36 -20.96 0.22
CA ILE A 402 5.92 -19.85 -0.56
C ILE A 402 7.22 -19.35 0.05
N ASN A 403 7.22 -19.14 1.37
CA ASN A 403 8.37 -18.51 2.01
C ASN A 403 9.53 -19.47 2.27
N ALA A 404 9.26 -20.76 2.39
CA ALA A 404 10.33 -21.74 2.51
C ALA A 404 11.13 -21.82 1.19
N ASP A 405 10.51 -21.55 0.07
CA ASP A 405 11.16 -21.60 -1.24
C ASP A 405 11.71 -20.25 -1.68
N TYR A 406 11.22 -19.15 -1.12
CA TYR A 406 11.65 -17.81 -1.52
C TYR A 406 12.96 -17.48 -0.80
N ARG A 407 14.04 -17.41 -1.55
CA ARG A 407 15.36 -17.11 -0.98
C ARG A 407 15.58 -15.60 -0.96
N SER A 408 15.78 -15.06 0.21
CA SER A 408 16.05 -13.62 0.35
C SER A 408 17.53 -13.39 0.64
#